data_bb9f37ff6d8f218ff9446200120d3220
#
_entry.id   bb9f37ff6d8f218ff9446200120d3220
#
_cell.length_a   1.000
_cell.length_b   1.000
_cell.length_c   1.000
_cell.angle_alpha   90.00
_cell.angle_beta   90.00
_cell.angle_gamma   90.00
#
_symmetry.space_group_name_H-M   'P 1'
#
loop_
_entity.id
_entity.type
_entity.pdbx_description
1 polymer ?
#
loop_
_entity_poly.entity_id
_entity_poly.type
_entity_poly.pdbx_seq_one_letter_code
_entity_poly.pdbx_strand_id
1 'polypeptide(L)'
;MKSFKYRNLIVLCSIFIISSCSSMDGLRFWKSDEIDPDEPKELVAFSNQKNIVIEWKNSFKGENEIGNFLPDFSAQNLFFSDASGNVSSINASTGDRNWSIELNFLASGTSAGFGLVVVSDIDGNVIAVDQ
;
A
#
# COMPACT_ATOMS: atom_id res chain seq x y z
N MET A 1 10.86 -80.89 9.46
CA MET A 1 12.03 -79.98 9.26
C MET A 1 11.98 -79.10 8.01
N LYS A 2 10.84 -78.91 7.32
CA LYS A 2 10.70 -78.03 6.14
C LYS A 2 10.10 -76.65 6.45
N SER A 3 9.44 -76.50 7.58
CA SER A 3 8.77 -75.23 7.94
C SER A 3 9.72 -74.08 8.34
N PHE A 4 10.92 -74.44 8.80
CA PHE A 4 11.86 -73.40 9.29
C PHE A 4 12.52 -72.58 8.18
N LYS A 5 12.69 -73.15 6.99
CA LYS A 5 13.31 -72.46 5.83
C LYS A 5 12.40 -71.35 5.24
N TYR A 6 11.08 -71.56 5.21
CA TYR A 6 10.15 -70.56 4.64
C TYR A 6 9.92 -69.41 5.58
N ARG A 7 9.99 -69.64 6.88
CA ARG A 7 9.84 -68.54 7.88
C ARG A 7 11.00 -67.54 7.79
N ASN A 8 12.20 -67.99 7.57
CA ASN A 8 13.36 -67.14 7.39
C ASN A 8 13.33 -66.47 6.02
N LEU A 9 12.81 -67.11 4.99
CA LEU A 9 12.65 -66.50 3.66
C LEU A 9 11.60 -65.40 3.65
N ILE A 10 10.48 -65.59 4.36
CA ILE A 10 9.43 -64.55 4.48
C ILE A 10 9.95 -63.33 5.26
N VAL A 11 10.71 -63.55 6.33
CA VAL A 11 11.32 -62.44 7.09
C VAL A 11 12.35 -61.70 6.26
N LEU A 12 13.12 -62.39 5.43
CA LEU A 12 14.08 -61.73 4.54
C LEU A 12 13.39 -60.91 3.45
N CYS A 13 12.30 -61.41 2.86
CA CYS A 13 11.51 -60.63 1.87
C CYS A 13 10.81 -59.41 2.49
N SER A 14 10.32 -59.52 3.75
CA SER A 14 9.66 -58.38 4.39
C SER A 14 10.64 -57.24 4.73
N ILE A 15 11.92 -57.52 4.98
CA ILE A 15 12.95 -56.52 5.22
C ILE A 15 13.28 -55.72 3.95
N PHE A 16 13.20 -56.37 2.76
CA PHE A 16 13.45 -55.70 1.48
C PHE A 16 12.34 -54.76 1.05
N ILE A 17 11.12 -54.93 1.54
CA ILE A 17 9.98 -54.07 1.19
C ILE A 17 10.01 -52.72 1.95
N ILE A 18 10.64 -52.72 3.14
CA ILE A 18 10.66 -51.51 3.98
C ILE A 18 11.76 -50.50 3.56
N SER A 19 12.78 -50.97 2.83
CA SER A 19 13.90 -50.11 2.40
C SER A 19 13.68 -49.38 1.06
N SER A 20 12.51 -49.55 0.38
CA SER A 20 12.25 -48.95 -0.92
C SER A 20 11.49 -47.59 -0.86
N CYS A 21 11.31 -47.02 0.34
CA CYS A 21 10.55 -45.77 0.51
C CYS A 21 11.41 -44.49 0.47
N SER A 22 12.69 -44.54 0.13
CA SER A 22 13.52 -43.33 0.23
C SER A 22 14.18 -42.85 -1.08
N SER A 23 13.75 -43.34 -2.26
CA SER A 23 14.30 -42.82 -3.52
C SER A 23 13.32 -42.86 -4.68
N MET A 24 12.09 -42.36 -4.46
CA MET A 24 11.14 -42.12 -5.56
C MET A 24 11.20 -40.71 -6.14
N ASP A 25 12.19 -39.88 -5.80
CA ASP A 25 12.37 -38.57 -6.44
C ASP A 25 12.84 -38.68 -7.91
N GLY A 26 13.31 -39.86 -8.32
CA GLY A 26 13.77 -40.10 -9.69
C GLY A 26 12.69 -40.49 -10.70
N LEU A 27 11.46 -40.79 -10.26
CA LEU A 27 10.36 -41.21 -11.14
C LEU A 27 9.28 -40.16 -11.36
N ARG A 28 9.58 -38.92 -11.17
CA ARG A 28 8.70 -37.81 -11.63
C ARG A 28 8.82 -37.65 -13.14
N PHE A 29 8.31 -38.61 -13.92
CA PHE A 29 8.12 -38.48 -15.36
C PHE A 29 7.01 -37.51 -15.76
N TRP A 30 6.28 -36.97 -14.77
CA TRP A 30 5.28 -35.94 -14.96
C TRP A 30 5.61 -34.73 -14.11
N LYS A 31 6.73 -34.07 -14.40
CA LYS A 31 6.72 -32.63 -14.28
C LYS A 31 5.89 -32.13 -15.47
N SER A 32 4.61 -32.02 -15.29
CA SER A 32 3.88 -31.00 -16.03
C SER A 32 4.55 -29.67 -15.62
N ASP A 33 4.91 -28.88 -16.59
CA ASP A 33 5.24 -27.46 -16.39
C ASP A 33 3.94 -26.73 -15.99
N GLU A 34 3.25 -27.26 -14.97
CA GLU A 34 2.17 -26.58 -14.29
C GLU A 34 2.83 -25.40 -13.58
N ILE A 35 2.72 -24.24 -14.21
CA ILE A 35 3.05 -22.96 -13.61
C ILE A 35 2.23 -22.92 -12.33
N ASP A 36 2.90 -23.02 -11.20
CA ASP A 36 2.28 -22.84 -9.88
C ASP A 36 1.60 -21.46 -9.89
N PRO A 37 0.26 -21.39 -9.79
CA PRO A 37 -0.42 -20.11 -9.82
C PRO A 37 -0.03 -19.20 -8.66
N ASP A 38 0.54 -19.77 -7.60
CA ASP A 38 1.01 -19.06 -6.40
C ASP A 38 2.52 -18.74 -6.46
N GLU A 39 3.25 -19.20 -7.49
CA GLU A 39 4.65 -18.85 -7.67
C GLU A 39 4.77 -17.36 -8.06
N PRO A 40 5.49 -16.54 -7.26
CA PRO A 40 5.71 -15.14 -7.60
C PRO A 40 6.38 -15.04 -8.97
N LYS A 41 5.69 -14.41 -9.93
CA LYS A 41 6.28 -14.16 -11.24
C LYS A 41 7.45 -13.21 -11.11
N GLU A 42 8.52 -13.49 -11.84
CA GLU A 42 9.64 -12.56 -11.95
C GLU A 42 9.15 -11.19 -12.40
N LEU A 43 9.58 -10.15 -11.67
CA LEU A 43 9.29 -8.77 -12.04
C LEU A 43 9.96 -8.48 -13.38
N VAL A 44 9.15 -8.28 -14.41
CA VAL A 44 9.66 -7.84 -15.72
C VAL A 44 10.16 -6.41 -15.57
N ALA A 45 11.41 -6.16 -15.94
CA ALA A 45 11.94 -4.81 -16.00
C ALA A 45 11.08 -3.98 -16.98
N PHE A 46 10.41 -2.96 -16.46
CA PHE A 46 9.68 -2.02 -17.32
C PHE A 46 10.51 -0.76 -17.55
N SER A 47 10.46 -0.25 -18.76
CA SER A 47 11.06 1.05 -19.04
C SER A 47 10.12 2.14 -18.56
N ASN A 48 10.64 3.08 -17.77
CA ASN A 48 9.90 4.27 -17.38
C ASN A 48 9.50 5.06 -18.63
N GLN A 49 8.19 5.06 -18.94
CA GLN A 49 7.65 5.79 -20.09
C GLN A 49 7.32 7.25 -19.81
N LYS A 50 7.39 7.67 -18.54
CA LYS A 50 7.11 9.04 -18.12
C LYS A 50 8.19 9.55 -17.18
N ASN A 51 8.75 10.70 -17.52
CA ASN A 51 9.59 11.46 -16.61
C ASN A 51 8.67 12.29 -15.71
N ILE A 52 8.73 12.05 -14.41
CA ILE A 52 8.05 12.89 -13.42
C ILE A 52 9.05 13.96 -13.01
N VAL A 53 8.69 15.21 -13.24
CA VAL A 53 9.47 16.38 -12.85
C VAL A 53 8.73 17.07 -11.72
N ILE A 54 9.45 17.46 -10.67
CA ILE A 54 8.90 18.30 -9.61
C ILE A 54 8.95 19.75 -10.11
N GLU A 55 7.81 20.33 -10.43
CA GLU A 55 7.73 21.71 -10.91
C GLU A 55 7.91 22.71 -9.76
N TRP A 56 7.33 22.42 -8.62
CA TRP A 56 7.48 23.23 -7.41
C TRP A 56 7.36 22.39 -6.14
N LYS A 57 7.85 22.95 -5.04
CA LYS A 57 7.74 22.35 -3.70
C LYS A 57 7.41 23.43 -2.69
N ASN A 58 6.43 23.20 -1.85
CA ASN A 58 6.11 24.08 -0.74
C ASN A 58 6.15 23.29 0.57
N SER A 59 6.35 23.99 1.69
CA SER A 59 6.38 23.43 3.03
C SER A 59 5.43 24.18 3.94
N PHE A 60 4.59 23.43 4.64
CA PHE A 60 3.68 23.95 5.63
C PHE A 60 4.22 23.62 7.01
N LYS A 61 4.08 24.58 7.94
CA LYS A 61 4.37 24.37 9.35
C LYS A 61 3.04 24.06 10.01
N GLY A 62 2.86 22.87 10.48
CA GLY A 62 1.67 22.46 11.18
C GLY A 62 1.86 21.08 11.78
N GLU A 63 1.19 20.84 12.89
CA GLU A 63 1.17 19.53 13.53
C GLU A 63 -0.09 18.80 13.06
N ASN A 64 0.06 17.62 12.49
CA ASN A 64 -1.04 16.78 11.99
C ASN A 64 -1.18 15.50 12.83
N GLU A 65 -1.04 15.63 14.14
CA GLU A 65 -1.09 14.47 15.05
C GLU A 65 -2.51 13.90 15.17
N ILE A 66 -3.54 14.71 14.95
CA ILE A 66 -4.94 14.31 15.10
C ILE A 66 -5.75 14.85 13.92
N GLY A 67 -6.44 13.96 13.21
CA GLY A 67 -7.33 14.33 12.11
C GLY A 67 -6.82 13.97 10.71
N ASN A 68 -7.68 14.13 9.72
CA ASN A 68 -7.38 13.91 8.32
C ASN A 68 -7.36 15.25 7.58
N PHE A 69 -6.18 15.77 7.34
CA PHE A 69 -5.94 17.07 6.71
C PHE A 69 -5.60 16.92 5.23
N LEU A 70 -6.50 16.31 4.47
CA LEU A 70 -6.33 16.21 3.03
C LEU A 70 -6.52 17.59 2.39
N PRO A 71 -5.67 17.95 1.42
CA PRO A 71 -5.87 19.13 0.61
C PRO A 71 -7.06 18.96 -0.33
N ASP A 72 -7.67 20.06 -0.72
CA ASP A 72 -8.68 20.10 -1.77
C ASP A 72 -8.29 21.04 -2.90
N PHE A 73 -8.90 20.86 -4.07
CA PHE A 73 -8.57 21.60 -5.29
C PHE A 73 -9.82 22.21 -5.90
N SER A 74 -9.79 23.51 -6.08
CA SER A 74 -10.86 24.27 -6.76
C SER A 74 -10.29 25.50 -7.48
N ALA A 75 -10.84 25.85 -8.62
CA ALA A 75 -10.50 27.06 -9.38
C ALA A 75 -8.98 27.27 -9.56
N GLN A 76 -8.22 26.21 -9.89
CA GLN A 76 -6.75 26.21 -10.07
C GLN A 76 -5.93 26.48 -8.80
N ASN A 77 -6.56 26.42 -7.64
CA ASN A 77 -5.92 26.58 -6.36
C ASN A 77 -5.99 25.30 -5.54
N LEU A 78 -4.94 25.05 -4.77
CA LEU A 78 -4.89 24.01 -3.74
C LEU A 78 -5.11 24.67 -2.38
N PHE A 79 -5.96 24.07 -1.58
CA PHE A 79 -6.29 24.52 -0.24
C PHE A 79 -5.78 23.51 0.77
N PHE A 80 -5.12 24.00 1.80
CA PHE A 80 -4.53 23.19 2.87
C PHE A 80 -4.93 23.73 4.22
N SER A 81 -5.13 22.84 5.16
CA SER A 81 -5.29 23.16 6.57
C SER A 81 -4.42 22.27 7.43
N ASP A 82 -4.15 22.69 8.65
CA ASP A 82 -3.46 21.89 9.66
C ASP A 82 -4.17 21.96 11.04
N ALA A 83 -3.77 21.09 11.95
CA ALA A 83 -4.38 21.03 13.28
C ALA A 83 -4.14 22.28 14.14
N SER A 84 -3.12 23.08 13.83
CA SER A 84 -2.85 24.33 14.56
C SER A 84 -3.74 25.50 14.13
N GLY A 85 -4.57 25.31 13.12
CA GLY A 85 -5.54 26.30 12.67
C GLY A 85 -5.15 27.06 11.43
N ASN A 86 -4.02 26.74 10.79
CA ASN A 86 -3.66 27.41 9.56
C ASN A 86 -4.48 26.89 8.38
N VAL A 87 -5.02 27.79 7.58
CA VAL A 87 -5.64 27.50 6.30
C VAL A 87 -4.94 28.33 5.24
N SER A 88 -4.54 27.71 4.14
CA SER A 88 -3.77 28.39 3.08
C SER A 88 -4.29 28.02 1.70
N SER A 89 -4.26 28.97 0.79
CA SER A 89 -4.50 28.81 -0.64
C SER A 89 -3.20 28.97 -1.41
N ILE A 90 -2.96 28.07 -2.36
CA ILE A 90 -1.77 28.06 -3.21
C ILE A 90 -2.21 27.92 -4.66
N ASN A 91 -1.59 28.67 -5.54
CA ASN A 91 -1.73 28.45 -6.97
C ASN A 91 -1.12 27.08 -7.35
N ALA A 92 -1.94 26.21 -7.92
CA ALA A 92 -1.53 24.83 -8.22
C ALA A 92 -0.47 24.74 -9.33
N SER A 93 -0.38 25.74 -10.20
CA SER A 93 0.58 25.74 -11.30
C SER A 93 1.96 26.29 -10.90
N THR A 94 2.00 27.30 -10.02
CA THR A 94 3.25 28.00 -9.67
C THR A 94 3.76 27.63 -8.27
N GLY A 95 2.91 27.12 -7.39
CA GLY A 95 3.23 26.91 -5.99
C GLY A 95 3.21 28.16 -5.13
N ASP A 96 2.85 29.32 -5.70
CA ASP A 96 2.79 30.56 -4.96
C ASP A 96 1.60 30.59 -4.00
N ARG A 97 1.82 31.14 -2.81
CA ARG A 97 0.76 31.28 -1.82
C ARG A 97 -0.10 32.51 -2.15
N ASN A 98 -1.40 32.28 -2.35
CA ASN A 98 -2.36 33.37 -2.57
C ASN A 98 -2.71 34.05 -1.26
N TRP A 99 -3.07 33.26 -0.25
CA TRP A 99 -3.38 33.76 1.09
C TRP A 99 -3.14 32.69 2.16
N SER A 100 -3.09 33.11 3.40
CA SER A 100 -3.08 32.25 4.59
C SER A 100 -3.79 32.97 5.71
N ILE A 101 -4.61 32.21 6.43
CA ILE A 101 -5.32 32.70 7.62
C ILE A 101 -5.04 31.73 8.78
N GLU A 102 -5.18 32.23 9.98
CA GLU A 102 -5.07 31.47 11.21
C GLU A 102 -6.44 31.45 11.91
N LEU A 103 -6.95 30.26 12.15
CA LEU A 103 -8.18 30.01 12.86
C LEU A 103 -7.87 29.34 14.20
N ASN A 104 -8.91 28.94 14.94
CA ASN A 104 -8.73 28.07 16.10
C ASN A 104 -8.34 26.65 15.64
N PHE A 105 -7.96 25.78 16.59
CA PHE A 105 -7.59 24.41 16.29
C PHE A 105 -8.62 23.69 15.44
N LEU A 106 -8.15 23.12 14.31
CA LEU A 106 -9.00 22.46 13.33
C LEU A 106 -9.03 20.94 13.56
N ALA A 107 -10.13 20.32 13.21
CA ALA A 107 -10.35 18.87 13.26
C ALA A 107 -10.42 18.22 11.85
N SER A 108 -10.47 19.01 10.78
CA SER A 108 -10.58 18.51 9.41
C SER A 108 -9.68 19.21 8.42
N GLY A 109 -9.38 18.52 7.31
CA GLY A 109 -8.88 19.14 6.10
C GLY A 109 -9.89 20.09 5.46
N THR A 110 -9.48 20.73 4.37
CA THR A 110 -10.30 21.64 3.61
C THR A 110 -11.27 20.92 2.70
N SER A 111 -12.45 21.52 2.48
CA SER A 111 -13.33 21.21 1.36
C SER A 111 -13.62 22.51 0.59
N ALA A 112 -13.32 22.53 -0.71
CA ALA A 112 -13.38 23.72 -1.51
C ALA A 112 -14.37 23.59 -2.67
N GLY A 113 -15.21 24.61 -2.86
CA GLY A 113 -16.17 24.65 -3.97
C GLY A 113 -17.07 25.88 -3.89
N PHE A 114 -17.69 26.24 -5.00
CA PHE A 114 -18.65 27.34 -5.10
C PHE A 114 -18.13 28.69 -4.56
N GLY A 115 -16.82 28.92 -4.66
CA GLY A 115 -16.19 30.14 -4.16
C GLY A 115 -15.87 30.10 -2.66
N LEU A 116 -16.09 29.01 -1.97
CA LEU A 116 -15.86 28.86 -0.54
C LEU A 116 -14.83 27.75 -0.25
N VAL A 117 -14.11 27.92 0.84
CA VAL A 117 -13.29 26.91 1.51
C VAL A 117 -13.89 26.64 2.87
N VAL A 118 -14.22 25.40 3.16
CA VAL A 118 -14.88 24.98 4.39
C VAL A 118 -13.96 24.10 5.20
N VAL A 119 -13.86 24.37 6.50
CA VAL A 119 -13.13 23.57 7.49
C VAL A 119 -13.99 23.39 8.74
N SER A 120 -13.67 22.40 9.58
CA SER A 120 -14.28 22.25 10.88
C SER A 120 -13.24 22.36 12.00
N ASP A 121 -13.64 22.95 13.13
CA ASP A 121 -12.81 23.00 14.33
C ASP A 121 -13.07 21.80 15.26
N ILE A 122 -12.29 21.72 16.35
CA ILE A 122 -12.40 20.67 17.33
C ILE A 122 -13.68 20.77 18.20
N ASP A 123 -14.31 21.94 18.23
CA ASP A 123 -15.55 22.19 18.97
C ASP A 123 -16.80 21.84 18.15
N GLY A 124 -16.62 21.41 16.89
CA GLY A 124 -17.69 21.02 15.97
C GLY A 124 -18.29 22.20 15.20
N ASN A 125 -17.66 23.36 15.20
CA ASN A 125 -18.09 24.48 14.35
C ASN A 125 -17.61 24.26 12.92
N VAL A 126 -18.43 24.70 11.97
CA VAL A 126 -18.07 24.73 10.53
C VAL A 126 -17.79 26.18 10.14
N ILE A 127 -16.61 26.39 9.60
CA ILE A 127 -16.10 27.71 9.21
C ILE A 127 -15.97 27.74 7.70
N ALA A 128 -16.53 28.74 7.05
CA ALA A 128 -16.40 28.97 5.62
C ALA A 128 -15.63 30.27 5.37
N VAL A 129 -14.70 30.22 4.43
CA VAL A 129 -13.83 31.31 4.02
C VAL A 129 -13.96 31.49 2.51
N ASP A 130 -13.95 32.69 2.00
CA ASP A 130 -13.91 32.96 0.57
C ASP A 130 -12.60 32.44 -0.06
N GLN A 131 -12.69 31.88 -1.30
CA GLN A 131 -11.55 31.36 -2.05
C GLN A 131 -10.53 32.41 -2.46
#